data_a2121a4cec90bf98dc486f5017dc506a
#
_entry.id   a2121a4cec90bf98dc486f5017dc506a
#
_cell.length_a   1.000
_cell.length_b   1.000
_cell.length_c   1.000
_cell.angle_alpha   90.00
_cell.angle_beta   90.00
_cell.angle_gamma   90.00
#
_symmetry.space_group_name_H-M   'P 1'
#
loop_
_entity.id
_entity.type
_entity.pdbx_description
1 polymer ?
#
loop_
_entity_poly.entity_id
_entity_poly.type
_entity_poly.pdbx_seq_one_letter_code
_entity_poly.pdbx_strand_id
1 'polypeptide(L)'
;WNLTNTGMDIIIPVANDTTLKNGTVQLYGKVGSNSFEVLGSISTILSNEINANKIISVSGTLIEGLTGFSEGQRIYIKAAMNDRPGNITEGSQSITEILIDETPASITPISIFSSNNNTALAKAGDTVSVSFTTSENLIDTTAIISGQNAIITSLGGNQFLAVYVMDEGDSEGVIEFEISFIDAQGNPLNDNNSTTDASQVFFDKTKPTLSPVTIISDNLCSSGSIAKAENIITINFTSLEPLLSTFAIVMSDTVLVINEGSDNYRIDYQLTSEDTEGDVSFLIQVTDLTGNVSDDIITTTDGSSVNLDQTLPILDYVHIESNNSYSSIAVLGDIVTLTFESVEPLSSADVVMSGASVAVTESGGVYSATYTIQDSDMLTGGFLPFTIDFIDCPGNIGLTDSTTSDESFVSIDIGPPEMVSVKMFSSNQDSSWAKVGDSVFVYFVVNEPLKIVGSPADAVAPFSSLKIGENSVEVSNVPNTTTYNGFYIMDESDIEGSVPLEILFYDIGSQAGNNGSPVQTTTDESKVIFDKTKP
;
A
#
# COMPACT_ATOMS: atom_id res chain seq x y z
N TRP A 1 -49.90 -16.55 -52.94
CA TRP A 1 -50.57 -15.39 -52.35
C TRP A 1 -50.18 -15.28 -50.90
N ASN A 2 -49.73 -14.17 -50.43
CA ASN A 2 -49.25 -13.96 -49.08
C ASN A 2 -49.87 -12.69 -48.45
N LEU A 3 -49.59 -12.46 -47.14
CA LEU A 3 -50.09 -11.30 -46.36
C LEU A 3 -49.83 -9.93 -46.98
N THR A 4 -48.78 -9.81 -47.79
CA THR A 4 -48.34 -8.50 -48.35
C THR A 4 -48.99 -8.22 -49.71
N ASN A 5 -49.67 -9.20 -50.34
CA ASN A 5 -50.25 -9.04 -51.65
C ASN A 5 -51.52 -8.21 -51.59
N THR A 6 -51.55 -7.11 -52.29
CA THR A 6 -52.73 -6.20 -52.40
C THR A 6 -53.51 -6.35 -53.70
N GLY A 7 -53.01 -7.19 -54.61
CA GLY A 7 -53.61 -7.44 -55.91
C GLY A 7 -52.63 -8.14 -56.85
N MET A 8 -53.10 -8.52 -58.03
CA MET A 8 -52.26 -9.13 -59.07
C MET A 8 -52.66 -8.64 -60.46
N ASP A 9 -51.68 -8.58 -61.35
CA ASP A 9 -51.87 -8.33 -62.76
C ASP A 9 -51.99 -9.67 -63.52
N ILE A 10 -53.13 -9.85 -64.22
CA ILE A 10 -53.39 -11.02 -65.02
C ILE A 10 -53.12 -10.66 -66.47
N ILE A 11 -52.15 -11.36 -67.07
CA ILE A 11 -51.74 -11.13 -68.47
C ILE A 11 -52.49 -12.12 -69.38
N ILE A 12 -53.27 -11.58 -70.33
CA ILE A 12 -54.14 -12.37 -71.21
C ILE A 12 -53.67 -12.13 -72.64
N PRO A 13 -53.17 -13.17 -73.34
CA PRO A 13 -52.86 -13.06 -74.75
C PRO A 13 -54.12 -12.85 -75.54
N VAL A 14 -54.18 -11.78 -76.34
CA VAL A 14 -55.32 -11.47 -77.26
C VAL A 14 -54.90 -11.85 -78.69
N ALA A 15 -55.71 -12.72 -79.31
CA ALA A 15 -55.43 -13.23 -80.64
C ALA A 15 -55.41 -12.08 -81.72
N ASN A 16 -54.76 -12.35 -82.85
CA ASN A 16 -54.80 -11.46 -84.01
C ASN A 16 -56.13 -11.60 -84.74
N ASP A 17 -57.20 -11.15 -84.08
CA ASP A 17 -58.57 -11.17 -84.60
C ASP A 17 -59.18 -9.80 -84.41
N THR A 18 -59.49 -9.13 -85.53
CA THR A 18 -60.08 -7.76 -85.54
C THR A 18 -61.51 -7.72 -85.00
N THR A 19 -62.21 -8.87 -84.88
CA THR A 19 -63.55 -8.91 -84.31
C THR A 19 -63.54 -8.70 -82.81
N LEU A 20 -62.38 -8.98 -82.17
CA LEU A 20 -62.14 -8.74 -80.73
C LEU A 20 -62.04 -7.25 -80.36
N LYS A 21 -61.85 -6.31 -81.36
CA LYS A 21 -61.83 -4.90 -81.07
C LYS A 21 -63.20 -4.44 -80.54
N ASN A 22 -63.20 -3.74 -79.38
CA ASN A 22 -64.39 -3.38 -78.59
C ASN A 22 -65.18 -4.59 -78.07
N GLY A 23 -64.67 -5.82 -78.18
CA GLY A 23 -65.10 -7.00 -77.44
C GLY A 23 -64.72 -6.88 -75.94
N THR A 24 -64.99 -7.88 -75.19
CA THR A 24 -64.77 -7.86 -73.74
C THR A 24 -64.03 -9.08 -73.24
N VAL A 25 -63.30 -8.95 -72.09
CA VAL A 25 -62.71 -10.00 -71.34
C VAL A 25 -63.38 -10.06 -69.98
N GLN A 26 -63.86 -11.22 -69.58
CA GLN A 26 -64.25 -11.56 -68.20
C GLN A 26 -63.27 -12.54 -67.61
N LEU A 27 -62.77 -12.22 -66.41
CA LEU A 27 -61.95 -13.14 -65.63
C LEU A 27 -62.84 -14.00 -64.75
N TYR A 28 -62.37 -15.24 -64.52
CA TYR A 28 -62.98 -16.18 -63.61
C TYR A 28 -61.85 -16.75 -62.75
N GLY A 29 -62.07 -16.80 -61.42
CA GLY A 29 -61.19 -17.43 -60.45
C GLY A 29 -61.84 -18.63 -59.79
N LYS A 30 -61.01 -19.54 -59.31
CA LYS A 30 -61.45 -20.61 -58.39
C LYS A 30 -60.37 -20.96 -57.42
N VAL A 31 -60.73 -21.49 -56.27
CA VAL A 31 -59.80 -22.03 -55.28
C VAL A 31 -59.97 -23.56 -55.24
N GLY A 32 -58.84 -24.26 -55.35
CA GLY A 32 -58.79 -25.71 -55.30
C GLY A 32 -59.67 -26.41 -56.34
N SER A 33 -60.55 -27.30 -55.92
CA SER A 33 -61.48 -28.03 -56.76
C SER A 33 -62.82 -27.33 -56.95
N ASN A 34 -63.04 -26.15 -56.43
CA ASN A 34 -64.28 -25.36 -56.54
C ASN A 34 -64.58 -24.98 -57.99
N SER A 35 -65.84 -24.56 -58.24
CA SER A 35 -66.28 -24.09 -59.55
C SER A 35 -65.68 -22.68 -59.79
N PHE A 36 -65.43 -22.37 -61.04
CA PHE A 36 -65.03 -21.01 -61.44
C PHE A 36 -66.17 -20.04 -61.19
N GLU A 37 -65.86 -18.91 -60.56
CA GLU A 37 -66.77 -17.80 -60.30
C GLU A 37 -66.23 -16.52 -60.93
N VAL A 38 -67.05 -15.53 -61.11
CA VAL A 38 -66.66 -14.25 -61.72
C VAL A 38 -65.67 -13.52 -60.88
N LEU A 39 -64.55 -13.13 -61.48
CA LEU A 39 -63.47 -12.41 -60.82
C LEU A 39 -63.35 -11.00 -61.39
N GLY A 40 -63.84 -10.02 -60.65
CA GLY A 40 -63.84 -8.61 -61.03
C GLY A 40 -64.80 -8.26 -62.16
N SER A 41 -64.71 -7.05 -62.67
CA SER A 41 -65.59 -6.50 -63.71
C SER A 41 -65.07 -6.87 -65.10
N ILE A 42 -66.01 -6.86 -66.05
CA ILE A 42 -65.71 -7.01 -67.46
C ILE A 42 -64.81 -5.89 -67.95
N SER A 43 -63.80 -6.19 -68.76
CA SER A 43 -62.85 -5.26 -69.33
C SER A 43 -62.94 -5.23 -70.86
N THR A 44 -63.02 -4.06 -71.47
CA THR A 44 -63.11 -3.91 -72.90
C THR A 44 -61.75 -4.10 -73.59
N ILE A 45 -61.69 -4.83 -74.73
CA ILE A 45 -60.51 -5.00 -75.55
C ILE A 45 -60.25 -3.82 -76.41
N LEU A 46 -59.10 -3.15 -76.24
CA LEU A 46 -58.71 -1.97 -77.01
C LEU A 46 -58.05 -2.36 -78.35
N SER A 47 -58.03 -1.45 -79.35
CA SER A 47 -57.41 -1.72 -80.65
C SER A 47 -55.93 -2.05 -80.60
N ASN A 48 -55.18 -1.51 -79.63
CA ASN A 48 -53.76 -1.72 -79.43
C ASN A 48 -53.46 -3.02 -78.64
N GLU A 49 -54.48 -3.69 -78.16
CA GLU A 49 -54.35 -5.00 -77.43
C GLU A 49 -54.58 -6.18 -78.40
N ILE A 50 -55.08 -5.95 -79.63
CA ILE A 50 -55.19 -7.00 -80.67
C ILE A 50 -53.80 -7.47 -81.07
N ASN A 51 -53.57 -8.79 -81.09
CA ASN A 51 -52.26 -9.47 -81.28
C ASN A 51 -51.21 -9.03 -80.24
N ALA A 52 -51.64 -8.69 -79.05
CA ALA A 52 -50.80 -8.24 -77.93
C ALA A 52 -51.37 -8.83 -76.61
N ASN A 53 -50.75 -8.46 -75.46
CA ASN A 53 -51.22 -8.83 -74.15
C ASN A 53 -52.13 -7.76 -73.57
N LYS A 54 -53.33 -8.15 -73.10
CA LYS A 54 -54.17 -7.35 -72.24
C LYS A 54 -53.80 -7.64 -70.76
N ILE A 55 -53.58 -6.58 -69.98
CA ILE A 55 -53.33 -6.68 -68.55
C ILE A 55 -54.61 -6.26 -67.81
N ILE A 56 -55.05 -7.10 -66.90
CA ILE A 56 -56.18 -6.79 -66.01
C ILE A 56 -55.68 -6.89 -64.59
N SER A 57 -55.66 -5.78 -63.87
CA SER A 57 -55.31 -5.76 -62.42
C SER A 57 -56.57 -6.15 -61.63
N VAL A 58 -56.35 -7.12 -60.73
CA VAL A 58 -57.35 -7.61 -59.78
C VAL A 58 -56.95 -7.26 -58.40
N SER A 59 -57.80 -6.64 -57.61
CA SER A 59 -57.51 -6.26 -56.23
C SER A 59 -57.45 -7.46 -55.32
N GLY A 60 -56.67 -7.38 -54.22
CA GLY A 60 -56.59 -8.41 -53.21
C GLY A 60 -57.94 -8.84 -52.65
N THR A 61 -58.84 -7.91 -52.38
CA THR A 61 -60.20 -8.17 -51.87
C THR A 61 -61.06 -9.04 -52.79
N LEU A 62 -60.84 -8.97 -54.11
CA LEU A 62 -61.55 -9.84 -55.06
C LEU A 62 -60.96 -11.26 -55.09
N ILE A 63 -59.64 -11.39 -54.93
CA ILE A 63 -58.94 -12.67 -54.84
C ILE A 63 -59.30 -13.38 -53.54
N GLU A 64 -59.24 -12.71 -52.42
CA GLU A 64 -59.55 -13.21 -51.08
C GLU A 64 -61.05 -13.52 -50.92
N GLY A 65 -61.89 -12.86 -51.71
CA GLY A 65 -63.33 -13.11 -51.78
C GLY A 65 -63.76 -14.38 -52.54
N LEU A 66 -62.82 -15.10 -53.18
CA LEU A 66 -63.15 -16.35 -53.89
C LEU A 66 -63.59 -17.44 -52.90
N THR A 67 -64.66 -18.17 -53.28
CA THR A 67 -65.21 -19.24 -52.46
C THR A 67 -64.15 -20.31 -52.16
N GLY A 68 -63.87 -20.52 -50.83
CA GLY A 68 -62.88 -21.49 -50.38
C GLY A 68 -61.48 -20.96 -50.29
N PHE A 69 -61.28 -19.59 -50.36
CA PHE A 69 -60.01 -18.98 -50.09
C PHE A 69 -59.56 -19.31 -48.67
N SER A 70 -58.48 -20.04 -48.54
CA SER A 70 -57.93 -20.49 -47.25
C SER A 70 -56.51 -20.98 -47.41
N GLU A 71 -55.80 -20.94 -46.35
CA GLU A 71 -54.42 -21.41 -46.19
C GLU A 71 -54.19 -22.80 -46.85
N GLY A 72 -53.09 -22.95 -47.58
CA GLY A 72 -52.67 -24.16 -48.26
C GLY A 72 -53.42 -24.50 -49.55
N GLN A 73 -54.47 -23.75 -49.90
CA GLN A 73 -55.21 -23.93 -51.15
C GLN A 73 -54.49 -23.22 -52.31
N ARG A 74 -54.93 -23.55 -53.57
CA ARG A 74 -54.36 -22.95 -54.79
C ARG A 74 -55.41 -22.20 -55.56
N ILE A 75 -55.04 -21.05 -56.07
CA ILE A 75 -55.88 -20.20 -56.93
C ILE A 75 -55.55 -20.54 -58.39
N TYR A 76 -56.62 -20.72 -59.19
CA TYR A 76 -56.55 -20.89 -60.62
C TYR A 76 -57.42 -19.83 -61.29
N ILE A 77 -56.93 -19.28 -62.44
CA ILE A 77 -57.62 -18.21 -63.16
C ILE A 77 -57.82 -18.65 -64.60
N LYS A 78 -58.94 -18.32 -65.18
CA LYS A 78 -59.19 -18.39 -66.61
C LYS A 78 -59.87 -17.11 -67.11
N ALA A 79 -59.78 -16.87 -68.38
CA ALA A 79 -60.42 -15.76 -69.04
C ALA A 79 -61.44 -16.23 -70.12
N ALA A 80 -62.53 -15.56 -70.21
CA ALA A 80 -63.40 -15.70 -71.34
C ALA A 80 -63.39 -14.36 -72.16
N MET A 81 -63.22 -14.51 -73.48
CA MET A 81 -63.27 -13.36 -74.41
C MET A 81 -64.60 -13.41 -75.17
N ASN A 82 -65.25 -12.24 -75.32
CA ASN A 82 -66.43 -12.04 -76.10
C ASN A 82 -66.09 -11.07 -77.21
N ASP A 83 -66.29 -11.50 -78.45
CA ASP A 83 -66.07 -10.64 -79.64
C ASP A 83 -67.23 -9.66 -79.80
N ARG A 84 -67.07 -8.72 -80.69
CA ARG A 84 -68.10 -7.73 -80.95
C ARG A 84 -69.43 -8.30 -81.48
N PRO A 85 -69.44 -9.40 -82.28
CA PRO A 85 -70.68 -10.06 -82.67
C PRO A 85 -71.34 -10.84 -81.52
N GLY A 86 -70.66 -11.11 -80.39
CA GLY A 86 -71.22 -11.79 -79.24
C GLY A 86 -70.76 -13.25 -79.09
N ASN A 87 -69.75 -13.74 -79.85
CA ASN A 87 -69.21 -15.09 -79.67
C ASN A 87 -68.29 -15.09 -78.53
N ILE A 88 -68.45 -16.10 -77.69
CA ILE A 88 -67.62 -16.32 -76.43
C ILE A 88 -66.62 -17.43 -76.64
N THR A 89 -65.36 -17.18 -76.31
CA THR A 89 -64.33 -18.19 -76.26
C THR A 89 -63.76 -18.21 -74.84
N GLU A 90 -63.85 -19.35 -74.18
CA GLU A 90 -63.20 -19.58 -72.87
C GLU A 90 -61.80 -20.08 -73.10
N GLY A 91 -60.85 -19.47 -72.41
CA GLY A 91 -59.48 -19.96 -72.31
C GLY A 91 -59.32 -21.13 -71.28
N SER A 92 -58.26 -21.86 -71.43
CA SER A 92 -57.89 -22.85 -70.39
C SER A 92 -57.56 -22.14 -69.07
N GLN A 93 -57.63 -22.86 -67.96
CA GLN A 93 -57.16 -22.33 -66.68
C GLN A 93 -55.65 -22.06 -66.74
N SER A 94 -55.18 -21.13 -65.94
CA SER A 94 -53.76 -20.83 -65.75
C SER A 94 -52.97 -22.09 -65.42
N ILE A 95 -51.80 -22.22 -66.05
CA ILE A 95 -50.82 -23.28 -65.71
C ILE A 95 -50.02 -22.95 -64.47
N THR A 96 -49.91 -21.66 -64.11
CA THR A 96 -49.27 -21.19 -62.88
C THR A 96 -50.28 -21.35 -61.75
N GLU A 97 -49.92 -22.12 -60.76
CA GLU A 97 -50.67 -22.30 -59.53
C GLU A 97 -50.19 -21.30 -58.51
N ILE A 98 -51.11 -20.55 -57.91
CA ILE A 98 -50.80 -19.58 -56.85
C ILE A 98 -51.19 -20.23 -55.53
N LEU A 99 -50.21 -20.62 -54.73
CA LEU A 99 -50.45 -21.12 -53.38
C LEU A 99 -50.91 -19.98 -52.49
N ILE A 100 -51.91 -20.22 -51.67
CA ILE A 100 -52.34 -19.34 -50.59
C ILE A 100 -51.53 -19.69 -49.36
N ASP A 101 -50.74 -18.75 -48.84
CA ASP A 101 -49.98 -18.86 -47.64
C ASP A 101 -49.89 -17.48 -47.00
N GLU A 102 -50.73 -17.23 -46.01
CA GLU A 102 -50.82 -15.96 -45.28
C GLU A 102 -50.36 -16.12 -43.82
N THR A 103 -49.80 -17.28 -43.47
CA THR A 103 -49.31 -17.55 -42.13
C THR A 103 -47.80 -17.37 -42.07
N PRO A 104 -47.31 -16.34 -41.38
CA PRO A 104 -45.86 -16.20 -41.21
C PRO A 104 -45.24 -17.42 -40.53
N ALA A 105 -43.99 -17.74 -40.86
CA ALA A 105 -43.26 -18.78 -40.15
C ALA A 105 -43.25 -18.53 -38.64
N SER A 106 -43.52 -19.56 -37.84
CA SER A 106 -43.37 -19.45 -36.40
C SER A 106 -41.92 -19.69 -36.00
N ILE A 107 -41.50 -19.09 -34.87
CA ILE A 107 -40.16 -19.22 -34.33
C ILE A 107 -40.20 -19.80 -32.91
N THR A 108 -39.59 -20.99 -32.73
CA THR A 108 -39.50 -21.71 -31.43
C THR A 108 -38.62 -22.93 -31.57
N PRO A 109 -37.68 -23.24 -30.64
CA PRO A 109 -37.32 -22.41 -29.47
C PRO A 109 -36.47 -21.17 -29.84
N ILE A 110 -36.38 -20.20 -28.93
CA ILE A 110 -35.43 -19.10 -28.95
C ILE A 110 -34.68 -19.11 -27.61
N SER A 111 -33.35 -19.09 -27.65
CA SER A 111 -32.50 -19.00 -26.48
C SER A 111 -31.32 -18.05 -26.74
N ILE A 112 -30.86 -17.37 -25.66
CA ILE A 112 -29.69 -16.49 -25.69
C ILE A 112 -28.64 -17.01 -24.70
N PHE A 113 -27.36 -16.96 -25.08
CA PHE A 113 -26.23 -17.39 -24.25
C PHE A 113 -24.95 -16.67 -24.69
N SER A 114 -23.96 -16.62 -23.78
CA SER A 114 -22.64 -16.04 -24.01
C SER A 114 -21.56 -17.12 -24.11
N SER A 115 -20.41 -16.75 -24.71
CA SER A 115 -19.17 -17.53 -24.68
C SER A 115 -18.42 -17.47 -23.33
N ASN A 116 -18.89 -16.66 -22.39
CA ASN A 116 -18.34 -16.58 -21.04
C ASN A 116 -18.43 -17.91 -20.30
N ASN A 117 -17.58 -18.15 -19.29
CA ASN A 117 -17.65 -19.37 -18.46
C ASN A 117 -19.02 -19.52 -17.78
N ASN A 118 -19.63 -18.41 -17.36
CA ASN A 118 -21.04 -18.36 -17.00
C ASN A 118 -21.81 -17.84 -18.20
N THR A 119 -22.50 -18.73 -18.92
CA THR A 119 -23.19 -18.38 -20.17
C THR A 119 -24.32 -17.36 -20.03
N ALA A 120 -24.72 -17.03 -18.80
CA ALA A 120 -25.69 -15.96 -18.49
C ALA A 120 -25.03 -14.59 -18.27
N LEU A 121 -23.69 -14.50 -18.33
CA LEU A 121 -22.90 -13.27 -18.18
C LEU A 121 -22.08 -13.03 -19.45
N ALA A 122 -21.76 -11.79 -19.73
CA ALA A 122 -20.86 -11.41 -20.81
C ALA A 122 -20.06 -10.16 -20.42
N LYS A 123 -18.82 -10.09 -20.85
CA LYS A 123 -17.97 -8.89 -20.80
C LYS A 123 -17.53 -8.49 -22.21
N ALA A 124 -16.84 -7.38 -22.34
CA ALA A 124 -16.28 -6.96 -23.61
C ALA A 124 -15.34 -8.05 -24.19
N GLY A 125 -15.55 -8.36 -25.48
CA GLY A 125 -14.85 -9.44 -26.18
C GLY A 125 -15.57 -10.78 -26.14
N ASP A 126 -16.57 -10.99 -25.27
CA ASP A 126 -17.38 -12.19 -25.29
C ASP A 126 -18.36 -12.18 -26.48
N THR A 127 -18.64 -13.38 -27.01
CA THR A 127 -19.61 -13.57 -28.09
C THR A 127 -20.98 -13.92 -27.51
N VAL A 128 -21.96 -13.08 -27.76
CA VAL A 128 -23.36 -13.37 -27.42
C VAL A 128 -24.04 -14.02 -28.62
N SER A 129 -24.76 -15.10 -28.37
CA SER A 129 -25.42 -15.91 -29.38
C SER A 129 -26.90 -16.04 -29.10
N VAL A 130 -27.72 -15.81 -30.11
CA VAL A 130 -29.15 -16.12 -30.11
C VAL A 130 -29.38 -17.28 -31.06
N SER A 131 -29.83 -18.43 -30.52
CA SER A 131 -30.19 -19.60 -31.32
C SER A 131 -31.70 -19.69 -31.45
N PHE A 132 -32.17 -20.02 -32.65
CA PHE A 132 -33.59 -20.15 -32.91
C PHE A 132 -33.90 -21.15 -34.02
N THR A 133 -35.15 -21.68 -34.00
CA THR A 133 -35.64 -22.59 -35.02
C THR A 133 -36.95 -22.04 -35.58
N THR A 134 -37.16 -22.16 -36.89
CA THR A 134 -38.38 -21.72 -37.56
C THR A 134 -39.19 -22.92 -38.08
N SER A 135 -40.52 -22.75 -38.23
CA SER A 135 -41.39 -23.78 -38.73
C SER A 135 -41.14 -24.13 -40.20
N GLU A 136 -40.56 -23.19 -40.97
CA GLU A 136 -40.32 -23.30 -42.40
C GLU A 136 -39.08 -22.50 -42.85
N ASN A 137 -38.74 -22.68 -44.14
CA ASN A 137 -37.59 -21.98 -44.75
C ASN A 137 -37.80 -20.46 -44.81
N LEU A 138 -36.72 -19.74 -44.63
CA LEU A 138 -36.68 -18.25 -44.72
C LEU A 138 -35.96 -17.80 -46.00
N ILE A 139 -36.38 -16.67 -46.54
CA ILE A 139 -35.70 -16.00 -47.70
C ILE A 139 -34.92 -14.79 -47.29
N ASP A 140 -35.27 -14.19 -46.17
CA ASP A 140 -34.54 -13.03 -45.59
C ASP A 140 -34.62 -13.12 -44.07
N THR A 141 -33.53 -12.78 -43.38
CA THR A 141 -33.42 -12.83 -41.93
C THR A 141 -32.49 -11.76 -41.43
N THR A 142 -32.92 -10.98 -40.44
CA THR A 142 -32.11 -10.01 -39.74
C THR A 142 -32.18 -10.25 -38.25
N ALA A 143 -31.07 -10.03 -37.53
CA ALA A 143 -31.01 -10.05 -36.08
C ALA A 143 -30.21 -8.86 -35.58
N ILE A 144 -30.71 -8.28 -34.50
CA ILE A 144 -30.05 -7.21 -33.76
C ILE A 144 -29.78 -7.77 -32.35
N ILE A 145 -28.57 -7.58 -31.83
CA ILE A 145 -28.17 -7.94 -30.46
C ILE A 145 -27.50 -6.70 -29.86
N SER A 146 -27.92 -6.27 -28.69
CA SER A 146 -27.42 -5.05 -28.02
C SER A 146 -27.52 -3.79 -28.93
N GLY A 147 -28.59 -3.70 -29.76
CA GLY A 147 -28.76 -2.61 -30.71
C GLY A 147 -27.87 -2.64 -31.96
N GLN A 148 -27.07 -3.70 -32.14
CA GLN A 148 -26.13 -3.88 -33.25
C GLN A 148 -26.52 -5.04 -34.16
N ASN A 149 -26.17 -4.94 -35.45
CA ASN A 149 -26.44 -6.01 -36.40
C ASN A 149 -25.62 -7.28 -36.05
N ALA A 150 -26.30 -8.38 -35.84
CA ALA A 150 -25.69 -9.68 -35.59
C ALA A 150 -25.41 -10.43 -36.90
N ILE A 151 -24.38 -11.27 -36.88
CA ILE A 151 -24.06 -12.18 -37.99
C ILE A 151 -24.91 -13.42 -37.84
N ILE A 152 -25.72 -13.76 -38.87
CA ILE A 152 -26.60 -14.91 -38.87
C ILE A 152 -25.99 -16.05 -39.68
N THR A 153 -25.99 -17.25 -39.10
CA THR A 153 -25.54 -18.49 -39.74
C THR A 153 -26.68 -19.51 -39.71
N SER A 154 -27.02 -20.08 -40.86
CA SER A 154 -27.94 -21.23 -40.93
C SER A 154 -27.18 -22.51 -40.58
N LEU A 155 -27.72 -23.28 -39.64
CA LEU A 155 -27.17 -24.56 -39.20
C LEU A 155 -27.82 -25.75 -39.94
N GLY A 156 -28.78 -25.48 -40.84
CA GLY A 156 -29.57 -26.47 -41.53
C GLY A 156 -30.81 -26.88 -40.72
N GLY A 157 -31.84 -27.48 -41.43
CA GLY A 157 -33.08 -27.90 -40.76
C GLY A 157 -33.85 -26.76 -40.09
N ASN A 158 -33.88 -25.59 -40.70
CA ASN A 158 -34.52 -24.36 -40.20
C ASN A 158 -33.96 -23.84 -38.87
N GLN A 159 -32.73 -24.26 -38.48
CA GLN A 159 -32.02 -23.79 -37.32
C GLN A 159 -31.06 -22.64 -37.69
N PHE A 160 -31.02 -21.63 -36.87
CA PHE A 160 -30.21 -20.43 -37.09
C PHE A 160 -29.48 -20.03 -35.80
N LEU A 161 -28.31 -19.43 -35.98
CA LEU A 161 -27.51 -18.82 -34.92
C LEU A 161 -27.15 -17.38 -35.32
N ALA A 162 -27.62 -16.42 -34.56
CA ALA A 162 -27.22 -15.02 -34.67
C ALA A 162 -26.14 -14.74 -33.59
N VAL A 163 -25.02 -14.15 -33.97
CA VAL A 163 -23.89 -13.88 -33.10
C VAL A 163 -23.45 -12.42 -33.16
N TYR A 164 -23.10 -11.86 -32.00
CA TYR A 164 -22.49 -10.55 -31.85
C TYR A 164 -21.39 -10.62 -30.80
N VAL A 165 -20.25 -9.97 -31.08
CA VAL A 165 -19.14 -9.84 -30.10
C VAL A 165 -19.36 -8.53 -29.35
N MET A 166 -19.52 -8.63 -28.03
CA MET A 166 -19.74 -7.47 -27.16
C MET A 166 -18.55 -6.53 -27.17
N ASP A 167 -18.82 -5.24 -27.22
CA ASP A 167 -17.81 -4.18 -27.30
C ASP A 167 -17.91 -3.23 -26.09
N GLU A 168 -16.81 -2.53 -25.79
CA GLU A 168 -16.77 -1.49 -24.73
C GLU A 168 -17.79 -0.36 -24.93
N GLY A 169 -18.25 -0.15 -26.17
CA GLY A 169 -19.31 0.83 -26.51
C GLY A 169 -20.72 0.39 -26.17
N ASP A 170 -20.94 -0.93 -25.94
CA ASP A 170 -22.27 -1.45 -25.64
C ASP A 170 -22.76 -1.03 -24.26
N SER A 171 -24.07 -0.97 -24.08
CA SER A 171 -24.69 -0.61 -22.80
C SER A 171 -24.70 -1.80 -21.86
N GLU A 172 -24.33 -1.59 -20.59
CA GLU A 172 -24.42 -2.61 -19.54
C GLU A 172 -25.87 -2.96 -19.20
N GLY A 173 -26.06 -4.18 -18.72
CA GLY A 173 -27.35 -4.68 -18.30
C GLY A 173 -27.77 -5.94 -19.05
N VAL A 174 -29.07 -6.24 -18.99
CA VAL A 174 -29.64 -7.38 -19.73
C VAL A 174 -29.55 -7.09 -21.22
N ILE A 175 -28.95 -8.02 -21.98
CA ILE A 175 -28.80 -7.88 -23.43
C ILE A 175 -30.15 -8.09 -24.10
N GLU A 176 -30.57 -7.06 -24.82
CA GLU A 176 -31.76 -7.12 -25.67
C GLU A 176 -31.39 -7.65 -27.06
N PHE A 177 -32.32 -8.35 -27.68
CA PHE A 177 -32.20 -8.81 -29.06
C PHE A 177 -33.53 -8.66 -29.80
N GLU A 178 -33.45 -8.63 -31.13
CA GLU A 178 -34.62 -8.62 -32.03
C GLU A 178 -34.31 -9.45 -33.25
N ILE A 179 -35.25 -10.33 -33.63
CA ILE A 179 -35.17 -11.16 -34.82
C ILE A 179 -36.35 -10.82 -35.72
N SER A 180 -36.06 -10.47 -36.96
CA SER A 180 -37.06 -10.28 -37.99
C SER A 180 -36.73 -11.14 -39.22
N PHE A 181 -37.71 -11.69 -39.87
CA PHE A 181 -37.50 -12.51 -41.04
C PHE A 181 -38.71 -12.50 -42.01
N ILE A 182 -38.49 -13.00 -43.23
CA ILE A 182 -39.49 -13.25 -44.24
C ILE A 182 -39.42 -14.75 -44.58
N ASP A 183 -40.58 -15.43 -44.57
CA ASP A 183 -40.67 -16.85 -44.95
C ASP A 183 -40.51 -17.04 -46.47
N ALA A 184 -40.49 -18.30 -46.91
CA ALA A 184 -40.30 -18.65 -48.31
C ALA A 184 -41.43 -18.15 -49.22
N GLN A 185 -42.59 -17.85 -48.70
CA GLN A 185 -43.77 -17.34 -49.41
C GLN A 185 -43.90 -15.82 -49.36
N GLY A 186 -43.05 -15.17 -48.55
CA GLY A 186 -42.98 -13.70 -48.46
C GLY A 186 -43.78 -13.08 -47.34
N ASN A 187 -44.21 -13.85 -46.34
CA ASN A 187 -44.86 -13.34 -45.14
C ASN A 187 -43.81 -12.89 -44.14
N PRO A 188 -43.87 -11.66 -43.66
CA PRO A 188 -42.92 -11.15 -42.67
C PRO A 188 -43.33 -11.52 -41.25
N LEU A 189 -42.36 -11.79 -40.41
CA LEU A 189 -42.47 -11.83 -38.95
C LEU A 189 -41.43 -10.86 -38.38
N ASN A 190 -41.87 -9.92 -37.58
CA ASN A 190 -41.05 -8.90 -36.99
C ASN A 190 -41.07 -8.98 -35.46
N ASP A 191 -40.10 -8.34 -34.83
CA ASP A 191 -40.08 -7.99 -33.40
C ASP A 191 -40.10 -9.21 -32.44
N ASN A 192 -39.43 -10.32 -32.79
CA ASN A 192 -39.21 -11.42 -31.85
C ASN A 192 -38.03 -11.06 -30.94
N ASN A 193 -38.33 -10.63 -29.74
CA ASN A 193 -37.35 -10.06 -28.77
C ASN A 193 -37.39 -10.77 -27.40
N SER A 194 -37.96 -11.95 -27.31
CA SER A 194 -38.03 -12.73 -26.07
C SER A 194 -37.66 -14.18 -26.28
N THR A 195 -36.95 -14.74 -25.31
CA THR A 195 -36.60 -16.18 -25.31
C THR A 195 -37.77 -17.02 -24.89
N THR A 196 -37.80 -18.27 -25.36
CA THR A 196 -38.87 -19.24 -25.02
C THR A 196 -38.52 -20.07 -23.78
N ASP A 197 -37.27 -20.06 -23.34
CA ASP A 197 -36.73 -20.81 -22.19
C ASP A 197 -36.36 -19.90 -21.01
N ALA A 198 -36.72 -18.61 -21.07
CA ALA A 198 -36.36 -17.55 -20.10
C ALA A 198 -34.85 -17.34 -19.93
N SER A 199 -34.01 -17.78 -20.87
CA SER A 199 -32.59 -17.47 -20.87
C SER A 199 -32.37 -15.97 -21.02
N GLN A 200 -31.35 -15.45 -20.32
CA GLN A 200 -30.92 -14.05 -20.37
C GLN A 200 -29.39 -14.01 -20.27
N VAL A 201 -28.80 -12.98 -20.85
CA VAL A 201 -27.37 -12.66 -20.68
C VAL A 201 -27.28 -11.25 -20.15
N PHE A 202 -26.49 -11.07 -19.08
CA PHE A 202 -26.19 -9.78 -18.51
C PHE A 202 -24.79 -9.33 -18.95
N PHE A 203 -24.68 -8.17 -19.54
CA PHE A 203 -23.42 -7.58 -19.97
C PHE A 203 -22.89 -6.63 -18.89
N ASP A 204 -21.64 -6.82 -18.51
CA ASP A 204 -20.91 -6.02 -17.56
C ASP A 204 -19.47 -5.82 -18.04
N LYS A 205 -19.03 -4.60 -18.21
CA LYS A 205 -17.67 -4.20 -18.61
C LYS A 205 -16.95 -3.42 -17.53
N THR A 206 -17.64 -3.12 -16.43
CA THR A 206 -17.10 -2.33 -15.32
C THR A 206 -16.13 -3.19 -14.52
N LYS A 207 -14.92 -2.69 -14.32
CA LYS A 207 -13.91 -3.34 -13.47
C LYS A 207 -14.27 -3.20 -12.01
N PRO A 208 -14.08 -4.24 -11.18
CA PRO A 208 -14.32 -4.16 -9.76
C PRO A 208 -13.39 -3.16 -9.06
N THR A 209 -13.93 -2.47 -8.07
CA THR A 209 -13.22 -1.48 -7.26
C THR A 209 -13.27 -1.83 -5.78
N LEU A 210 -12.22 -1.45 -5.03
CA LEU A 210 -12.10 -1.71 -3.60
C LEU A 210 -12.16 -0.41 -2.80
N SER A 211 -12.98 -0.39 -1.73
CA SER A 211 -13.03 0.73 -0.77
C SER A 211 -13.80 0.35 0.50
N PRO A 212 -13.20 0.49 1.70
CA PRO A 212 -11.84 0.96 1.95
C PRO A 212 -10.76 -0.09 1.64
N VAL A 213 -9.51 0.36 1.51
CA VAL A 213 -8.28 -0.44 1.57
C VAL A 213 -7.40 0.17 2.65
N THR A 214 -7.04 -0.60 3.67
CA THR A 214 -6.29 -0.15 4.85
C THR A 214 -5.16 -1.11 5.15
N ILE A 215 -4.06 -0.60 5.76
CA ILE A 215 -2.92 -1.42 6.19
C ILE A 215 -2.53 -1.06 7.63
N ILE A 216 -2.20 -2.05 8.44
CA ILE A 216 -1.74 -1.87 9.82
C ILE A 216 -0.80 -3.01 10.22
N SER A 217 0.13 -2.72 11.14
CA SER A 217 0.95 -3.72 11.83
C SER A 217 0.35 -4.06 13.20
N ASP A 218 0.62 -5.26 13.71
CA ASP A 218 0.36 -5.66 15.09
C ASP A 218 1.36 -5.04 16.08
N ASN A 219 2.38 -4.32 15.62
CA ASN A 219 3.29 -3.56 16.45
C ASN A 219 2.58 -2.36 17.07
N LEU A 220 2.75 -2.15 18.38
CA LEU A 220 2.11 -1.04 19.09
C LEU A 220 2.82 0.30 18.91
N CYS A 221 4.04 0.28 18.34
CA CYS A 221 4.77 1.49 18.01
C CYS A 221 4.00 2.35 17.01
N SER A 222 3.92 3.65 17.27
CA SER A 222 3.26 4.61 16.38
C SER A 222 1.87 4.15 15.90
N SER A 223 1.12 3.46 16.75
CA SER A 223 -0.24 2.96 16.46
C SER A 223 -0.30 2.00 15.26
N GLY A 224 0.75 1.19 15.05
CA GLY A 224 0.80 0.18 14.01
C GLY A 224 1.27 0.67 12.64
N SER A 225 1.87 1.87 12.57
CA SER A 225 2.47 2.39 11.34
C SER A 225 3.96 2.06 11.17
N ILE A 226 4.57 1.43 12.17
CA ILE A 226 5.95 0.93 12.13
C ILE A 226 5.94 -0.54 12.54
N ALA A 227 6.81 -1.32 11.92
CA ALA A 227 6.95 -2.75 12.18
C ALA A 227 8.42 -3.16 12.14
N LYS A 228 8.72 -4.30 12.71
CA LYS A 228 10.01 -5.01 12.54
C LYS A 228 9.77 -6.42 12.01
N ALA A 229 10.85 -7.16 11.73
CA ALA A 229 10.74 -8.58 11.42
C ALA A 229 9.94 -9.33 12.51
N GLU A 230 9.16 -10.33 12.08
CA GLU A 230 8.23 -11.16 12.87
C GLU A 230 6.86 -10.48 13.15
N ASN A 231 6.70 -9.17 12.96
CA ASN A 231 5.39 -8.54 13.06
C ASN A 231 4.46 -8.99 11.92
N ILE A 232 3.15 -8.95 12.21
CA ILE A 232 2.11 -9.27 11.24
C ILE A 232 1.53 -7.98 10.66
N ILE A 233 1.60 -7.89 9.35
CA ILE A 233 0.92 -6.85 8.56
C ILE A 233 -0.46 -7.38 8.20
N THR A 234 -1.49 -6.61 8.53
CA THR A 234 -2.86 -6.88 8.14
C THR A 234 -3.33 -5.84 7.14
N ILE A 235 -3.76 -6.28 5.94
CA ILE A 235 -4.41 -5.44 4.94
C ILE A 235 -5.89 -5.85 4.89
N ASN A 236 -6.79 -4.88 5.11
CA ASN A 236 -8.23 -5.10 4.98
C ASN A 236 -8.75 -4.31 3.79
N PHE A 237 -9.68 -4.93 3.07
CA PHE A 237 -10.38 -4.24 1.98
C PHE A 237 -11.81 -4.76 1.79
N THR A 238 -12.66 -3.90 1.23
CA THR A 238 -14.03 -4.24 0.87
C THR A 238 -14.19 -4.09 -0.64
N SER A 239 -14.78 -5.08 -1.29
CA SER A 239 -15.19 -4.96 -2.69
C SER A 239 -16.57 -4.30 -2.76
N LEU A 240 -16.79 -3.47 -3.79
CA LEU A 240 -18.10 -2.84 -4.02
C LEU A 240 -19.06 -3.76 -4.78
N GLU A 241 -18.59 -4.95 -5.19
CA GLU A 241 -19.35 -5.98 -5.88
C GLU A 241 -18.80 -7.37 -5.57
N PRO A 242 -19.59 -8.45 -5.82
CA PRO A 242 -19.14 -9.83 -5.61
C PRO A 242 -17.97 -10.22 -6.51
N LEU A 243 -16.96 -10.85 -5.95
CA LEU A 243 -15.75 -11.26 -6.68
C LEU A 243 -15.77 -12.74 -7.04
N LEU A 244 -15.25 -13.05 -8.23
CA LEU A 244 -14.95 -14.41 -8.69
C LEU A 244 -13.62 -14.90 -8.10
N SER A 245 -12.60 -14.03 -8.09
CA SER A 245 -11.27 -14.38 -7.57
C SER A 245 -10.51 -13.15 -7.06
N THR A 246 -9.52 -13.41 -6.20
CA THR A 246 -8.62 -12.42 -5.62
C THR A 246 -7.19 -12.91 -5.77
N PHE A 247 -6.26 -11.98 -6.00
CA PHE A 247 -4.82 -12.21 -6.05
C PHE A 247 -4.11 -11.09 -5.31
N ALA A 248 -3.10 -11.41 -4.50
CA ALA A 248 -2.33 -10.41 -3.79
C ALA A 248 -0.86 -10.79 -3.65
N ILE A 249 -0.03 -9.75 -3.66
CA ILE A 249 1.39 -9.79 -3.31
C ILE A 249 1.61 -8.80 -2.17
N VAL A 250 2.38 -9.19 -1.16
CA VAL A 250 2.87 -8.30 -0.11
C VAL A 250 4.39 -8.43 -0.07
N MET A 251 5.11 -7.32 -0.05
CA MET A 251 6.54 -7.26 -0.28
C MET A 251 6.89 -7.90 -1.64
N SER A 252 7.35 -9.12 -1.66
CA SER A 252 7.64 -9.87 -2.90
C SER A 252 6.93 -11.21 -2.95
N ASP A 253 6.12 -11.53 -1.95
CA ASP A 253 5.50 -12.84 -1.77
C ASP A 253 4.03 -12.84 -2.16
N THR A 254 3.62 -13.89 -2.87
CA THR A 254 2.19 -14.16 -3.12
C THR A 254 1.53 -14.64 -1.84
N VAL A 255 0.46 -13.97 -1.43
CA VAL A 255 -0.22 -14.19 -0.16
C VAL A 255 -1.66 -14.64 -0.34
N LEU A 256 -2.17 -15.34 0.66
CA LEU A 256 -3.58 -15.76 0.70
C LEU A 256 -4.48 -14.58 1.06
N VAL A 257 -5.51 -14.36 0.26
CA VAL A 257 -6.61 -13.44 0.58
C VAL A 257 -7.71 -14.23 1.28
N ILE A 258 -8.09 -13.82 2.48
CA ILE A 258 -9.11 -14.42 3.31
C ILE A 258 -10.44 -13.71 3.06
N ASN A 259 -11.47 -14.42 2.62
CA ASN A 259 -12.82 -13.88 2.50
C ASN A 259 -13.52 -13.95 3.86
N GLU A 260 -13.85 -12.82 4.45
CA GLU A 260 -14.54 -12.70 5.74
C GLU A 260 -16.06 -12.63 5.61
N GLY A 261 -16.56 -12.64 4.37
CA GLY A 261 -17.98 -12.52 4.05
C GLY A 261 -18.44 -11.07 3.87
N SER A 262 -19.63 -10.93 3.22
CA SER A 262 -20.20 -9.59 2.92
C SER A 262 -19.23 -8.69 2.16
N ASP A 263 -18.50 -9.27 1.19
CA ASP A 263 -17.51 -8.61 0.33
C ASP A 263 -16.33 -7.96 1.08
N ASN A 264 -16.07 -8.40 2.33
CA ASN A 264 -14.90 -8.01 3.11
C ASN A 264 -13.81 -9.07 3.00
N TYR A 265 -12.58 -8.61 2.86
CA TYR A 265 -11.41 -9.45 2.67
C TYR A 265 -10.26 -8.98 3.55
N ARG A 266 -9.43 -9.93 3.97
CA ARG A 266 -8.24 -9.69 4.77
C ARG A 266 -7.03 -10.43 4.20
N ILE A 267 -5.87 -9.80 4.31
CA ILE A 267 -4.56 -10.38 4.05
C ILE A 267 -3.75 -10.24 5.34
N ASP A 268 -3.16 -11.34 5.82
CA ASP A 268 -2.18 -11.33 6.89
C ASP A 268 -0.84 -11.76 6.31
N TYR A 269 0.21 -10.96 6.55
CA TYR A 269 1.58 -11.24 6.12
C TYR A 269 2.54 -11.06 7.29
N GLN A 270 3.29 -12.10 7.62
CA GLN A 270 4.34 -12.00 8.64
C GLN A 270 5.63 -11.51 7.99
N LEU A 271 6.11 -10.35 8.42
CA LEU A 271 7.38 -9.80 8.00
C LEU A 271 8.54 -10.70 8.41
N THR A 272 9.55 -10.77 7.56
CA THR A 272 10.77 -11.56 7.77
C THR A 272 12.01 -10.67 7.75
N SER A 273 13.16 -11.20 8.20
CA SER A 273 14.45 -10.50 8.10
C SER A 273 14.97 -10.37 6.65
N GLU A 274 14.34 -11.06 5.68
CA GLU A 274 14.70 -11.00 4.27
C GLU A 274 13.93 -9.90 3.53
N ASP A 275 12.86 -9.37 4.15
CA ASP A 275 12.08 -8.27 3.58
C ASP A 275 12.92 -6.99 3.55
N THR A 276 12.74 -6.20 2.51
CA THR A 276 13.47 -4.94 2.36
C THR A 276 12.94 -3.88 3.32
N GLU A 277 13.82 -3.28 4.10
CA GLU A 277 13.51 -2.17 4.99
C GLU A 277 12.88 -0.99 4.22
N GLY A 278 11.93 -0.31 4.84
CA GLY A 278 11.16 0.78 4.27
C GLY A 278 9.66 0.51 4.24
N ASP A 279 8.95 1.21 3.35
CA ASP A 279 7.50 1.08 3.26
C ASP A 279 7.07 -0.31 2.79
N VAL A 280 6.15 -0.93 3.53
CA VAL A 280 5.56 -2.23 3.16
C VAL A 280 4.73 -2.05 1.89
N SER A 281 5.22 -2.63 0.81
CA SER A 281 4.56 -2.59 -0.49
C SER A 281 3.57 -3.74 -0.64
N PHE A 282 2.47 -3.48 -1.35
CA PHE A 282 1.51 -4.52 -1.72
C PHE A 282 0.94 -4.28 -3.12
N LEU A 283 0.39 -5.34 -3.69
CA LEU A 283 -0.40 -5.33 -4.92
C LEU A 283 -1.61 -6.24 -4.70
N ILE A 284 -2.81 -5.73 -4.99
CA ILE A 284 -4.05 -6.50 -4.99
C ILE A 284 -4.68 -6.40 -6.36
N GLN A 285 -5.07 -7.54 -6.94
CA GLN A 285 -5.91 -7.65 -8.12
C GLN A 285 -7.13 -8.47 -7.77
N VAL A 286 -8.29 -8.05 -8.24
CA VAL A 286 -9.55 -8.76 -8.05
C VAL A 286 -10.27 -8.93 -9.38
N THR A 287 -11.04 -9.99 -9.50
CA THR A 287 -11.82 -10.30 -10.69
C THR A 287 -13.29 -10.44 -10.29
N ASP A 288 -14.20 -9.76 -10.98
CA ASP A 288 -15.64 -9.87 -10.77
C ASP A 288 -16.23 -11.18 -11.32
N LEU A 289 -17.54 -11.37 -11.18
CA LEU A 289 -18.23 -12.57 -11.63
C LEU A 289 -18.28 -12.71 -13.16
N THR A 290 -18.15 -11.61 -13.89
CA THR A 290 -18.10 -11.58 -15.37
C THR A 290 -16.69 -11.80 -15.90
N GLY A 291 -15.66 -11.69 -15.05
CA GLY A 291 -14.27 -11.89 -15.41
C GLY A 291 -13.56 -10.58 -15.79
N ASN A 292 -14.09 -9.40 -15.45
CA ASN A 292 -13.34 -8.15 -15.54
C ASN A 292 -12.33 -8.10 -14.38
N VAL A 293 -11.10 -7.68 -14.69
CA VAL A 293 -9.99 -7.60 -13.73
C VAL A 293 -9.79 -6.15 -13.33
N SER A 294 -9.68 -5.88 -12.03
CA SER A 294 -9.37 -4.54 -11.51
C SER A 294 -8.04 -4.01 -12.06
N ASP A 295 -7.84 -2.72 -11.99
CA ASP A 295 -6.49 -2.15 -12.08
C ASP A 295 -5.68 -2.60 -10.85
N ASP A 296 -4.34 -2.50 -10.95
CA ASP A 296 -3.45 -2.83 -9.83
C ASP A 296 -3.68 -1.88 -8.66
N ILE A 297 -4.05 -2.42 -7.51
CA ILE A 297 -4.28 -1.65 -6.29
C ILE A 297 -3.04 -1.78 -5.43
N ILE A 298 -2.26 -0.69 -5.37
CA ILE A 298 -0.95 -0.61 -4.72
C ILE A 298 -0.89 0.45 -3.61
N THR A 299 -2.00 1.08 -3.31
CA THR A 299 -2.12 2.12 -2.28
C THR A 299 -3.38 1.94 -1.46
N THR A 300 -3.35 2.38 -0.22
CA THR A 300 -4.53 2.42 0.66
C THR A 300 -5.45 3.58 0.28
N THR A 301 -6.72 3.48 0.64
CA THR A 301 -7.71 4.54 0.38
C THR A 301 -7.83 5.54 1.52
N ASP A 302 -7.35 5.19 2.71
CA ASP A 302 -7.35 6.04 3.91
C ASP A 302 -6.00 6.72 4.18
N GLY A 303 -4.97 6.46 3.35
CA GLY A 303 -3.62 6.98 3.51
C GLY A 303 -2.80 6.26 4.59
N SER A 304 -3.28 5.13 5.12
CA SER A 304 -2.48 4.30 6.03
C SER A 304 -1.27 3.70 5.32
N SER A 305 -0.17 3.58 6.04
CA SER A 305 1.07 2.92 5.60
C SER A 305 1.75 2.27 6.79
N VAL A 306 2.57 1.28 6.53
CA VAL A 306 3.45 0.65 7.53
C VAL A 306 4.87 0.70 7.00
N ASN A 307 5.80 1.15 7.85
CA ASN A 307 7.22 1.16 7.55
C ASN A 307 7.91 0.00 8.30
N LEU A 308 8.63 -0.85 7.58
CA LEU A 308 9.49 -1.89 8.15
C LEU A 308 10.82 -1.27 8.53
N ASP A 309 11.15 -1.33 9.81
CA ASP A 309 12.39 -0.88 10.38
C ASP A 309 13.13 -2.08 11.02
N GLN A 310 14.28 -2.41 10.48
CA GLN A 310 15.16 -3.48 10.96
C GLN A 310 16.52 -2.95 11.42
N THR A 311 16.69 -1.64 11.37
CA THR A 311 17.91 -0.97 11.79
C THR A 311 18.02 -1.03 13.32
N LEU A 312 19.17 -1.46 13.84
CA LEU A 312 19.40 -1.45 15.28
C LEU A 312 19.69 -0.02 15.74
N PRO A 313 19.09 0.42 16.85
CA PRO A 313 19.38 1.76 17.39
C PRO A 313 20.84 1.86 17.81
N ILE A 314 21.41 3.06 17.68
CA ILE A 314 22.77 3.39 18.11
C ILE A 314 22.77 4.65 18.97
N LEU A 315 23.70 4.69 19.95
CA LEU A 315 23.95 5.89 20.74
C LEU A 315 25.02 6.74 20.02
N ASP A 316 24.75 8.02 19.83
CA ASP A 316 25.69 8.98 19.21
C ASP A 316 26.39 9.87 20.23
N TYR A 317 25.86 9.94 21.44
CA TYR A 317 26.47 10.63 22.56
C TYR A 317 26.34 9.79 23.85
N VAL A 318 27.46 9.60 24.56
CA VAL A 318 27.51 8.99 25.90
C VAL A 318 28.55 9.75 26.72
N HIS A 319 28.14 10.32 27.85
CA HIS A 319 28.97 11.12 28.75
C HIS A 319 28.74 10.73 30.20
N ILE A 320 29.81 10.69 30.98
CA ILE A 320 29.75 10.40 32.42
C ILE A 320 30.49 11.46 33.21
N GLU A 321 29.88 11.97 34.27
CA GLU A 321 30.49 12.96 35.16
C GLU A 321 30.04 12.80 36.61
N SER A 322 30.89 13.22 37.54
CA SER A 322 30.58 13.34 38.96
C SER A 322 30.16 14.76 39.32
N ASN A 323 29.32 14.94 40.33
CA ASN A 323 29.03 16.23 40.95
C ASN A 323 30.17 16.75 41.84
N ASN A 324 31.32 16.04 41.90
CA ASN A 324 32.52 16.49 42.58
C ASN A 324 33.11 17.78 41.91
N SER A 325 33.92 18.55 42.64
CA SER A 325 34.65 19.70 42.09
C SER A 325 35.56 19.34 40.90
N TYR A 326 35.95 18.07 40.79
CA TYR A 326 36.61 17.44 39.64
C TYR A 326 35.67 16.38 39.09
N SER A 327 35.00 16.69 37.98
CA SER A 327 33.95 15.84 37.43
C SER A 327 34.42 14.42 37.02
N SER A 328 35.75 14.21 36.91
CA SER A 328 36.35 12.90 36.64
C SER A 328 36.69 12.10 37.90
N ILE A 329 36.37 12.59 39.09
CA ILE A 329 36.67 11.96 40.38
C ILE A 329 35.36 11.85 41.18
N ALA A 330 35.19 10.75 41.90
CA ALA A 330 34.07 10.59 42.83
C ALA A 330 34.55 9.92 44.14
N VAL A 331 33.99 10.37 45.25
CA VAL A 331 34.19 9.81 46.59
C VAL A 331 32.84 9.32 47.14
N LEU A 332 32.90 8.66 48.28
CA LEU A 332 31.68 8.17 48.96
C LEU A 332 30.63 9.28 49.11
N GLY A 333 29.42 9.02 48.61
CA GLY A 333 28.29 9.94 48.66
C GLY A 333 28.18 10.92 47.49
N ASP A 334 29.19 11.02 46.61
CA ASP A 334 29.06 11.79 45.37
C ASP A 334 28.06 11.16 44.43
N ILE A 335 27.44 12.00 43.63
CA ILE A 335 26.47 11.59 42.60
C ILE A 335 27.16 11.61 41.24
N VAL A 336 27.19 10.46 40.60
CA VAL A 336 27.65 10.33 39.21
C VAL A 336 26.47 10.30 38.29
N THR A 337 26.52 11.13 37.25
CA THR A 337 25.48 11.22 36.21
C THR A 337 26.02 10.64 34.91
N LEU A 338 25.30 9.69 34.34
CA LEU A 338 25.48 9.17 32.99
C LEU A 338 24.42 9.80 32.09
N THR A 339 24.82 10.46 31.02
CA THR A 339 23.95 11.10 30.04
C THR A 339 24.21 10.50 28.66
N PHE A 340 23.17 10.18 27.92
CA PHE A 340 23.32 9.65 26.57
C PHE A 340 22.18 10.10 25.64
N GLU A 341 22.46 10.10 24.35
CA GLU A 341 21.50 10.42 23.28
C GLU A 341 21.53 9.28 22.24
N SER A 342 20.38 9.01 21.63
CA SER A 342 20.25 8.04 20.55
C SER A 342 19.93 8.75 19.24
N VAL A 343 20.37 8.19 18.12
CA VAL A 343 20.06 8.68 16.78
C VAL A 343 18.55 8.66 16.51
N GLU A 344 17.82 7.75 17.20
CA GLU A 344 16.39 7.58 17.08
C GLU A 344 15.72 7.44 18.46
N PRO A 345 14.40 7.65 18.56
CA PRO A 345 13.69 7.52 19.83
C PRO A 345 13.72 6.07 20.36
N LEU A 346 14.08 5.90 21.62
CA LEU A 346 14.06 4.62 22.30
C LEU A 346 12.72 4.36 22.98
N SER A 347 12.27 3.10 22.93
CA SER A 347 11.12 2.64 23.71
C SER A 347 11.51 2.32 25.16
N SER A 348 12.75 1.88 25.37
CA SER A 348 13.31 1.65 26.70
C SER A 348 14.83 1.78 26.69
N ALA A 349 15.37 2.15 27.84
CA ALA A 349 16.80 2.07 28.15
C ALA A 349 16.99 1.59 29.58
N ASP A 350 17.84 0.61 29.78
CA ASP A 350 18.22 0.06 31.07
C ASP A 350 19.70 0.35 31.33
N VAL A 351 19.99 1.01 32.45
CA VAL A 351 21.36 1.38 32.84
C VAL A 351 21.75 0.62 34.09
N VAL A 352 22.95 0.04 34.07
CA VAL A 352 23.60 -0.52 35.23
C VAL A 352 24.88 0.28 35.51
N MET A 353 25.04 0.79 36.71
CA MET A 353 26.24 1.50 37.17
C MET A 353 26.81 0.79 38.42
N SER A 354 28.10 0.44 38.43
CA SER A 354 28.74 -0.34 39.50
C SER A 354 27.99 -1.63 39.88
N GLY A 355 27.36 -2.28 38.89
CA GLY A 355 26.58 -3.51 39.10
C GLY A 355 25.16 -3.30 39.67
N ALA A 356 24.73 -2.07 39.89
CA ALA A 356 23.39 -1.69 40.33
C ALA A 356 22.56 -1.13 39.18
N SER A 357 21.32 -1.61 38.99
CA SER A 357 20.36 -1.00 38.07
C SER A 357 19.95 0.37 38.58
N VAL A 358 20.01 1.38 37.73
CA VAL A 358 19.63 2.77 38.03
C VAL A 358 18.49 3.22 37.14
N ALA A 359 17.63 4.08 37.68
CA ALA A 359 16.51 4.61 36.93
C ALA A 359 16.98 5.58 35.86
N VAL A 360 16.44 5.42 34.63
CA VAL A 360 16.68 6.33 33.51
C VAL A 360 15.52 7.32 33.43
N THR A 361 15.83 8.56 33.20
CA THR A 361 14.87 9.63 32.90
C THR A 361 15.16 10.18 31.50
N GLU A 362 14.11 10.52 30.77
CA GLU A 362 14.21 11.10 29.43
C GLU A 362 13.62 12.52 29.42
N SER A 363 14.27 13.43 28.75
CA SER A 363 13.78 14.79 28.52
C SER A 363 14.33 15.35 27.21
N GLY A 364 13.45 15.49 26.20
CA GLY A 364 13.81 16.10 24.93
C GLY A 364 14.82 15.31 24.08
N GLY A 365 14.82 13.99 24.19
CA GLY A 365 15.75 13.10 23.47
C GLY A 365 17.04 12.80 24.24
N VAL A 366 17.26 13.44 25.39
CA VAL A 366 18.40 13.20 26.26
C VAL A 366 17.98 12.26 27.39
N TYR A 367 18.70 11.16 27.55
CA TYR A 367 18.53 10.19 28.61
C TYR A 367 19.55 10.42 29.72
N SER A 368 19.15 10.28 30.96
CA SER A 368 20.00 10.51 32.11
C SER A 368 19.75 9.48 33.21
N ALA A 369 20.84 8.94 33.76
CA ALA A 369 20.84 8.04 34.91
C ALA A 369 21.80 8.54 35.96
N THR A 370 21.43 8.45 37.25
CA THR A 370 22.28 8.91 38.37
C THR A 370 22.56 7.79 39.32
N TYR A 371 23.79 7.72 39.79
CA TYR A 371 24.26 6.76 40.78
C TYR A 371 25.00 7.47 41.90
N THR A 372 24.68 7.11 43.16
CA THR A 372 25.40 7.63 44.34
C THR A 372 26.46 6.61 44.73
N ILE A 373 27.74 7.04 44.86
CA ILE A 373 28.87 6.20 45.26
C ILE A 373 28.62 5.60 46.64
N GLN A 374 28.77 4.30 46.74
CA GLN A 374 28.54 3.50 47.95
C GLN A 374 29.85 3.02 48.59
N ASP A 375 29.78 2.57 49.86
CA ASP A 375 30.93 1.95 50.56
C ASP A 375 31.54 0.76 49.79
N SER A 376 30.70 0.01 49.06
CA SER A 376 31.17 -1.13 48.25
C SER A 376 32.07 -0.72 47.09
N ASP A 377 31.83 0.44 46.52
CA ASP A 377 32.61 0.98 45.41
C ASP A 377 33.99 1.41 45.88
N MET A 378 34.06 1.93 47.11
CA MET A 378 35.31 2.35 47.77
C MET A 378 36.25 1.15 48.04
N LEU A 379 35.75 -0.08 48.05
CA LEU A 379 36.57 -1.28 48.25
C LEU A 379 37.33 -1.71 46.98
N THR A 380 36.81 -1.34 45.80
CA THR A 380 37.34 -1.75 44.50
C THR A 380 38.21 -0.68 43.86
N GLY A 381 37.83 0.59 44.02
CA GLY A 381 38.48 1.72 43.36
C GLY A 381 38.46 1.60 41.84
N GLY A 382 39.15 2.51 41.16
CA GLY A 382 39.28 2.50 39.71
C GLY A 382 38.15 3.25 39.01
N PHE A 383 37.94 2.99 37.71
CA PHE A 383 36.89 3.62 36.95
C PHE A 383 35.52 3.03 37.29
N LEU A 384 34.50 3.91 37.41
CA LEU A 384 33.11 3.48 37.62
C LEU A 384 32.60 2.78 36.37
N PRO A 385 32.32 1.47 36.43
CA PRO A 385 31.80 0.76 35.27
C PRO A 385 30.30 1.05 35.05
N PHE A 386 29.87 1.12 33.79
CA PHE A 386 28.46 1.19 33.43
C PHE A 386 28.16 0.34 32.21
N THR A 387 26.87 0.00 32.02
CA THR A 387 26.33 -0.58 30.79
C THR A 387 24.99 0.09 30.48
N ILE A 388 24.71 0.26 29.22
CA ILE A 388 23.43 0.78 28.68
C ILE A 388 22.89 -0.29 27.72
N ASP A 389 21.75 -0.89 28.06
CA ASP A 389 20.96 -1.72 27.17
C ASP A 389 19.75 -0.90 26.71
N PHE A 390 19.43 -0.90 25.41
CA PHE A 390 18.40 -0.03 24.87
C PHE A 390 17.68 -0.66 23.68
N ILE A 391 16.44 -0.26 23.49
CA ILE A 391 15.52 -0.80 22.49
C ILE A 391 14.80 0.38 21.83
N ASP A 392 14.69 0.36 20.50
CA ASP A 392 13.95 1.36 19.75
C ASP A 392 12.41 1.18 19.85
N CYS A 393 11.68 2.01 19.12
CA CYS A 393 10.22 1.97 19.14
C CYS A 393 9.64 0.67 18.55
N PRO A 394 10.05 0.17 17.36
CA PRO A 394 9.55 -1.11 16.83
C PRO A 394 10.05 -2.34 17.62
N GLY A 395 11.05 -2.18 18.49
CA GLY A 395 11.55 -3.22 19.35
C GLY A 395 12.84 -3.89 18.85
N ASN A 396 13.64 -3.22 18.00
CA ASN A 396 15.00 -3.66 17.67
C ASN A 396 15.90 -3.38 18.86
N ILE A 397 16.77 -4.33 19.19
CA ILE A 397 17.64 -4.27 20.37
C ILE A 397 19.01 -3.72 19.95
N GLY A 398 19.41 -2.58 20.51
CA GLY A 398 20.73 -2.01 20.33
C GLY A 398 21.86 -2.88 20.94
N LEU A 399 23.07 -2.66 20.48
CA LEU A 399 24.23 -3.29 21.09
C LEU A 399 24.51 -2.64 22.45
N THR A 400 24.64 -3.44 23.51
CA THR A 400 25.02 -2.95 24.85
C THR A 400 26.23 -2.02 24.75
N ASP A 401 26.11 -0.79 25.24
CA ASP A 401 27.23 0.16 25.30
C ASP A 401 27.79 0.27 26.75
N SER A 402 29.09 0.37 26.87
CA SER A 402 29.82 0.50 28.14
C SER A 402 30.97 1.52 28.05
N THR A 403 30.92 2.34 26.99
CA THR A 403 31.98 3.32 26.68
C THR A 403 31.38 4.71 26.50
N THR A 404 32.16 5.74 26.77
CA THR A 404 31.77 7.13 26.50
C THR A 404 32.23 7.54 25.12
N SER A 405 31.45 8.39 24.44
CA SER A 405 31.77 8.88 23.09
C SER A 405 32.81 10.01 23.11
N ASP A 406 32.98 10.68 24.25
CA ASP A 406 33.84 11.85 24.47
C ASP A 406 35.04 11.58 25.37
N GLU A 407 35.36 10.27 25.62
CA GLU A 407 36.44 9.86 26.49
C GLU A 407 36.27 10.27 27.97
N SER A 408 35.08 10.73 28.37
CA SER A 408 34.80 11.04 29.77
C SER A 408 34.86 9.77 30.64
N PHE A 409 35.26 9.95 31.88
CA PHE A 409 35.30 8.86 32.88
C PHE A 409 35.15 9.43 34.29
N VAL A 410 34.73 8.58 35.22
CA VAL A 410 34.79 8.89 36.67
C VAL A 410 35.61 7.82 37.37
N SER A 411 36.65 8.28 38.05
CA SER A 411 37.52 7.45 38.90
C SER A 411 37.06 7.53 40.35
N ILE A 412 36.92 6.39 41.02
CA ILE A 412 36.57 6.32 42.44
C ILE A 412 37.84 6.49 43.25
N ASP A 413 37.88 7.53 44.04
CA ASP A 413 38.98 7.83 44.95
C ASP A 413 38.72 7.15 46.30
N ILE A 414 39.58 6.22 46.68
CA ILE A 414 39.39 5.30 47.82
C ILE A 414 40.23 5.66 49.05
N GLY A 415 41.07 6.63 49.02
CA GLY A 415 41.96 6.88 50.16
C GLY A 415 42.58 8.24 50.25
N PRO A 416 43.16 8.60 51.40
CA PRO A 416 43.87 9.87 51.57
C PRO A 416 45.19 9.87 50.79
N PRO A 417 45.63 11.08 50.37
CA PRO A 417 46.90 11.23 49.70
C PRO A 417 48.07 10.79 50.58
N GLU A 418 49.04 10.14 49.97
CA GLU A 418 50.24 9.70 50.63
C GLU A 418 51.46 10.55 50.24
N MET A 419 52.27 10.92 51.22
CA MET A 419 53.51 11.64 50.99
C MET A 419 54.58 10.73 50.40
N VAL A 420 55.05 11.01 49.21
CA VAL A 420 56.10 10.25 48.53
C VAL A 420 57.49 10.75 48.91
N SER A 421 57.68 12.07 48.87
CA SER A 421 58.97 12.66 49.27
C SER A 421 58.82 14.10 49.76
N VAL A 422 59.65 14.50 50.69
CA VAL A 422 59.81 15.88 51.18
C VAL A 422 61.26 16.24 51.24
N LYS A 423 61.61 17.40 50.71
CA LYS A 423 62.98 17.95 50.71
C LYS A 423 62.96 19.42 51.12
N MET A 424 63.92 19.84 51.97
CA MET A 424 64.12 21.20 52.40
C MET A 424 65.54 21.67 52.10
N PHE A 425 65.68 22.88 51.59
CA PHE A 425 67.00 23.48 51.34
C PHE A 425 66.90 25.01 51.34
N SER A 426 68.04 25.68 51.52
CA SER A 426 68.16 27.13 51.52
C SER A 426 68.81 27.67 50.23
N SER A 427 68.57 28.99 49.93
CA SER A 427 69.25 29.72 48.87
C SER A 427 70.69 30.03 49.24
N ASN A 428 71.15 29.73 50.44
CA ASN A 428 72.55 29.97 50.89
C ASN A 428 73.50 29.06 50.08
N GLN A 429 74.79 29.48 50.02
CA GLN A 429 75.81 28.67 49.35
C GLN A 429 75.92 27.26 49.91
N ASP A 430 75.79 27.10 51.22
CA ASP A 430 75.55 25.80 51.89
C ASP A 430 74.05 25.70 52.12
N SER A 431 73.40 24.89 51.32
CA SER A 431 71.95 24.78 51.32
C SER A 431 71.33 24.20 52.60
N SER A 432 72.20 23.75 53.56
CA SER A 432 71.80 23.32 54.89
C SER A 432 71.75 24.41 55.92
N TRP A 433 72.23 25.62 55.57
CA TRP A 433 72.24 26.79 56.43
C TRP A 433 71.46 27.93 55.80
N ALA A 434 70.87 28.79 56.60
CA ALA A 434 70.23 30.03 56.19
C ALA A 434 70.56 31.16 57.13
N LYS A 435 70.72 32.41 56.64
CA LYS A 435 70.82 33.68 57.36
C LYS A 435 69.64 34.54 57.03
N VAL A 436 69.53 35.66 57.71
CA VAL A 436 68.53 36.70 57.37
C VAL A 436 68.60 37.11 55.91
N GLY A 437 67.48 37.06 55.22
CA GLY A 437 67.33 37.32 53.80
C GLY A 437 67.47 36.12 52.87
N ASP A 438 67.91 34.95 53.38
CA ASP A 438 67.94 33.75 52.59
C ASP A 438 66.52 33.13 52.48
N SER A 439 66.22 32.49 51.35
CA SER A 439 64.98 31.76 51.15
C SER A 439 65.16 30.32 51.53
N VAL A 440 64.27 29.79 52.35
CA VAL A 440 64.13 28.32 52.64
C VAL A 440 63.02 27.81 51.79
N PHE A 441 63.34 26.77 51.00
CA PHE A 441 62.42 26.12 50.07
C PHE A 441 62.03 24.72 50.63
N VAL A 442 60.77 24.36 50.47
CA VAL A 442 60.27 22.99 50.70
C VAL A 442 59.64 22.52 49.39
N TYR A 443 60.09 21.36 48.90
CA TYR A 443 59.51 20.62 47.80
C TYR A 443 58.97 19.32 48.32
N PHE A 444 57.76 18.95 47.91
CA PHE A 444 57.19 17.66 48.28
C PHE A 444 56.41 17.05 47.11
N VAL A 445 56.39 15.73 47.06
CA VAL A 445 55.72 14.91 46.07
C VAL A 445 54.73 14.04 46.79
N VAL A 446 53.52 13.93 46.24
CA VAL A 446 52.47 13.05 46.72
C VAL A 446 52.08 12.07 45.62
N ASN A 447 51.33 11.01 45.97
CA ASN A 447 50.84 9.99 45.01
C ASN A 447 49.70 10.51 44.12
N GLU A 448 49.00 11.58 44.52
CA GLU A 448 47.83 12.12 43.87
C GLU A 448 47.72 13.65 43.98
N PRO A 449 46.84 14.30 43.16
CA PRO A 449 46.68 15.76 43.21
C PRO A 449 46.11 16.25 44.55
N LEU A 450 46.63 17.36 45.03
CA LEU A 450 46.21 18.02 46.26
C LEU A 450 45.29 19.21 46.04
N LYS A 451 44.37 19.42 46.96
CA LYS A 451 43.55 20.61 47.08
C LYS A 451 44.33 21.74 47.66
N ILE A 452 44.77 22.73 46.86
CA ILE A 452 45.51 23.94 47.24
C ILE A 452 44.68 25.17 47.04
N VAL A 453 45.08 26.31 47.65
CA VAL A 453 44.47 27.63 47.36
C VAL A 453 44.66 27.93 45.87
N GLY A 454 43.57 28.20 45.17
CA GLY A 454 43.55 28.39 43.72
C GLY A 454 43.16 27.12 42.93
N SER A 455 42.82 26.00 43.59
CA SER A 455 42.05 24.88 43.01
C SER A 455 40.72 25.41 42.42
N PRO A 456 39.99 24.63 41.61
CA PRO A 456 38.75 25.08 40.99
C PRO A 456 37.86 25.93 41.90
N ALA A 457 37.11 26.87 41.33
CA ALA A 457 36.36 27.92 42.03
C ALA A 457 35.37 27.42 43.10
N ASP A 458 34.99 26.16 43.00
CA ASP A 458 34.00 25.50 43.90
C ASP A 458 34.69 24.72 45.04
N ALA A 459 36.01 24.62 45.03
CA ALA A 459 36.73 23.92 46.06
C ALA A 459 36.60 24.64 47.42
N VAL A 460 36.05 23.93 48.38
CA VAL A 460 35.83 24.43 49.75
C VAL A 460 36.97 24.00 50.67
N ALA A 461 37.37 24.88 51.62
CA ALA A 461 38.36 24.52 52.64
C ALA A 461 37.99 23.20 53.39
N PRO A 462 38.93 22.44 53.91
CA PRO A 462 40.37 22.83 54.10
C PRO A 462 41.21 22.69 52.81
N PHE A 463 42.21 23.52 52.67
CA PHE A 463 43.23 23.45 51.64
C PHE A 463 44.56 22.92 52.23
N SER A 464 45.35 22.23 51.40
CA SER A 464 46.70 21.85 51.74
C SER A 464 47.54 23.06 52.10
N SER A 465 48.30 22.97 53.13
CA SER A 465 49.07 24.08 53.70
C SER A 465 50.50 23.67 54.06
N LEU A 466 51.39 24.61 54.00
CA LEU A 466 52.82 24.44 54.38
C LEU A 466 53.19 25.54 55.36
N LYS A 467 53.89 25.13 56.45
CA LYS A 467 54.62 26.07 57.30
C LYS A 467 56.10 25.81 57.20
N ILE A 468 56.87 26.88 57.16
CA ILE A 468 58.33 26.90 57.24
C ILE A 468 58.68 27.77 58.44
N GLY A 469 59.32 27.17 59.47
CA GLY A 469 59.38 27.83 60.77
C GLY A 469 57.99 27.90 61.40
N GLU A 470 57.64 29.08 61.95
CA GLU A 470 56.31 29.37 62.46
C GLU A 470 55.41 30.02 61.39
N ASN A 471 55.92 30.19 60.15
CA ASN A 471 55.29 31.03 59.10
C ASN A 471 54.52 30.15 58.10
N SER A 472 53.24 30.45 57.86
CA SER A 472 52.47 29.86 56.81
C SER A 472 52.91 30.39 55.45
N VAL A 473 53.16 29.52 54.49
CA VAL A 473 53.56 29.84 53.12
C VAL A 473 52.57 29.30 52.11
N GLU A 474 52.46 29.97 50.97
CA GLU A 474 51.64 29.51 49.87
C GLU A 474 52.21 28.23 49.27
N VAL A 475 51.30 27.26 49.02
CA VAL A 475 51.65 26.02 48.34
C VAL A 475 51.36 26.19 46.85
N SER A 476 52.36 25.99 46.02
CA SER A 476 52.27 26.07 44.56
C SER A 476 52.49 24.68 43.96
N ASN A 477 51.69 24.35 42.92
CA ASN A 477 51.85 23.12 42.14
C ASN A 477 52.80 23.32 40.96
N VAL A 478 53.66 22.35 40.70
CA VAL A 478 54.38 22.26 39.42
C VAL A 478 53.36 21.75 38.35
N PRO A 479 53.06 22.52 37.31
CA PRO A 479 52.01 22.18 36.37
C PRO A 479 52.10 20.75 35.84
N ASN A 480 50.95 20.04 35.81
CA ASN A 480 50.80 18.64 35.35
C ASN A 480 51.64 17.64 36.14
N THR A 481 51.91 17.88 37.42
CA THR A 481 52.62 16.95 38.31
C THR A 481 51.93 16.91 39.66
N THR A 482 52.29 15.88 40.49
CA THR A 482 51.96 15.78 41.92
C THR A 482 53.06 16.38 42.80
N THR A 483 53.87 17.29 42.26
CA THR A 483 54.94 17.97 42.95
C THR A 483 54.49 19.39 43.38
N TYR A 484 54.70 19.68 44.64
CA TYR A 484 54.31 20.91 45.27
C TYR A 484 55.53 21.56 45.90
N ASN A 485 55.48 22.89 46.03
CA ASN A 485 56.54 23.64 46.68
C ASN A 485 56.01 24.90 47.38
N GLY A 486 56.81 25.41 48.29
CA GLY A 486 56.66 26.70 48.91
C GLY A 486 57.99 27.20 49.42
N PHE A 487 58.13 28.48 49.69
CA PHE A 487 59.32 29.05 50.24
C PHE A 487 59.01 30.21 51.21
N TYR A 488 59.91 30.39 52.15
CA TYR A 488 59.87 31.50 53.10
C TYR A 488 61.24 32.25 53.13
N ILE A 489 61.22 33.56 53.21
CA ILE A 489 62.44 34.39 53.37
C ILE A 489 62.63 34.59 54.86
N MET A 490 63.76 34.08 55.38
CA MET A 490 64.10 34.16 56.80
C MET A 490 64.41 35.63 57.23
N ASP A 491 63.83 36.01 58.36
CA ASP A 491 63.96 37.38 58.85
C ASP A 491 64.51 37.44 60.31
N GLU A 492 64.73 38.65 60.85
CA GLU A 492 65.27 38.90 62.19
C GLU A 492 64.38 38.40 63.32
N SER A 493 63.08 38.20 63.08
CA SER A 493 62.09 37.73 64.06
C SER A 493 62.11 36.22 64.20
N ASP A 494 62.68 35.50 63.23
CA ASP A 494 62.68 34.03 63.21
C ASP A 494 63.59 33.46 64.30
N ILE A 495 63.27 32.26 64.77
CA ILE A 495 63.99 31.59 65.84
C ILE A 495 65.24 30.89 65.26
N GLU A 496 66.39 31.16 65.86
CA GLU A 496 67.64 30.44 65.50
C GLU A 496 67.56 28.98 65.79
N GLY A 497 68.20 28.19 64.91
CA GLY A 497 68.33 26.76 65.06
C GLY A 497 67.75 26.03 63.89
N SER A 498 67.39 24.74 64.08
CA SER A 498 66.76 23.97 63.00
C SER A 498 65.42 24.54 62.65
N VAL A 499 65.19 24.84 61.37
CA VAL A 499 63.89 25.34 60.82
C VAL A 499 62.91 24.20 60.78
N PRO A 500 61.82 24.24 61.57
CA PRO A 500 60.79 23.23 61.48
C PRO A 500 59.95 23.39 60.20
N LEU A 501 59.31 22.29 59.78
CA LEU A 501 58.31 22.29 58.72
C LEU A 501 57.07 21.57 59.21
N GLU A 502 55.91 21.95 58.65
CA GLU A 502 54.66 21.25 58.80
C GLU A 502 53.92 21.29 57.49
N ILE A 503 53.54 20.12 56.97
CA ILE A 503 52.70 19.98 55.78
C ILE A 503 51.41 19.31 56.18
N LEU A 504 50.29 20.01 56.00
CA LEU A 504 48.94 19.44 56.06
C LEU A 504 48.46 19.36 54.63
N PHE A 505 48.02 18.20 54.21
CA PHE A 505 47.61 18.00 52.81
C PHE A 505 46.34 17.19 52.71
N TYR A 506 45.53 17.60 51.74
CA TYR A 506 44.19 17.10 51.47
C TYR A 506 44.11 16.83 49.98
N ASP A 507 43.45 15.72 49.60
CA ASP A 507 43.13 15.40 48.21
C ASP A 507 42.08 16.35 47.65
N ILE A 508 41.85 16.25 46.38
CA ILE A 508 40.81 17.04 45.67
C ILE A 508 39.48 16.31 45.64
N GLY A 509 39.41 15.08 46.13
CA GLY A 509 38.28 14.16 45.90
C GLY A 509 37.02 14.46 46.70
N SER A 510 37.01 15.20 47.80
CA SER A 510 35.81 15.42 48.59
C SER A 510 35.61 16.86 49.07
N GLN A 511 34.37 17.25 49.45
CA GLN A 511 34.12 18.54 50.10
C GLN A 511 34.91 18.67 51.42
N ALA A 512 35.09 17.59 52.16
CA ALA A 512 35.90 17.56 53.39
C ALA A 512 37.38 17.28 53.15
N GLY A 513 37.73 16.71 51.96
CA GLY A 513 39.07 16.20 51.64
C GLY A 513 39.47 15.05 52.50
N ASN A 514 39.92 13.95 51.90
CA ASN A 514 40.70 13.00 52.69
C ASN A 514 41.98 13.67 53.09
N ASN A 515 42.37 13.56 54.37
CA ASN A 515 43.59 14.21 54.86
C ASN A 515 44.71 13.17 55.00
N GLY A 516 45.82 13.50 54.36
CA GLY A 516 47.07 12.77 54.60
C GLY A 516 47.58 12.98 56.03
N SER A 517 48.38 12.06 56.49
CA SER A 517 49.03 12.23 57.83
C SER A 517 49.98 13.44 57.80
N PRO A 518 49.85 14.38 58.77
CA PRO A 518 50.72 15.54 58.82
C PRO A 518 52.21 15.17 58.74
N VAL A 519 52.97 15.89 57.94
CA VAL A 519 54.42 15.66 57.76
C VAL A 519 55.19 16.81 58.36
N GLN A 520 56.12 16.47 59.29
CA GLN A 520 56.96 17.44 60.01
C GLN A 520 58.45 17.17 59.82
N THR A 521 58.81 16.19 59.00
CA THR A 521 60.20 15.82 58.70
C THR A 521 60.36 15.63 57.17
N THR A 522 61.59 15.83 56.71
CA THR A 522 61.95 15.50 55.33
C THR A 522 62.18 13.99 55.19
N THR A 523 61.94 13.47 54.01
CA THR A 523 62.13 12.02 53.70
C THR A 523 63.56 11.71 53.33
N ASP A 524 64.39 12.71 53.01
CA ASP A 524 65.79 12.60 52.62
C ASP A 524 66.73 13.12 53.71
N GLU A 525 66.20 13.29 54.96
CA GLU A 525 66.91 13.84 56.08
C GLU A 525 67.50 15.26 55.90
N SER A 526 67.13 15.92 54.83
CA SER A 526 67.54 17.33 54.60
C SER A 526 66.92 18.25 55.66
N LYS A 527 67.70 19.21 56.11
CA LYS A 527 67.31 20.24 57.09
C LYS A 527 68.03 21.56 56.82
N VAL A 528 67.43 22.65 57.24
CA VAL A 528 68.04 23.93 57.23
C VAL A 528 68.22 24.46 58.66
N ILE A 529 69.43 24.98 58.96
CA ILE A 529 69.71 25.62 60.20
C ILE A 529 69.79 27.14 59.96
N PHE A 530 68.95 27.88 60.67
CA PHE A 530 68.96 29.35 60.60
C PHE A 530 69.88 29.89 61.68
N ASP A 531 70.81 30.75 61.23
CA ASP A 531 71.76 31.47 62.10
C ASP A 531 71.72 32.94 61.72
N LYS A 532 71.29 33.81 62.64
CA LYS A 532 71.24 35.26 62.49
C LYS A 532 72.33 35.95 63.30
N THR A 533 73.11 35.18 64.15
CA THR A 533 74.12 35.69 64.98
C THR A 533 75.41 35.98 64.16
N LYS A 534 75.93 37.17 64.24
CA LYS A 534 77.19 37.53 63.60
C LYS A 534 78.36 37.09 64.48
N PRO A 535 79.44 36.62 63.86
CA PRO A 535 80.64 36.17 64.64
C PRO A 535 81.32 37.29 65.38
#